data_3ebe5bd3f0c4cdf8717674abb72e2bfd
#
_entry.id   3ebe5bd3f0c4cdf8717674abb72e2bfd
#
_cell.length_a   1.000
_cell.length_b   1.000
_cell.length_c   1.000
_cell.angle_alpha   90.00
_cell.angle_beta   90.00
_cell.angle_gamma   90.00
#
_symmetry.space_group_name_H-M   'P 1'
#
loop_
_entity.id
_entity.type
_entity.pdbx_description
1 polymer ?
#
loop_
_entity_poly.entity_id
_entity_poly.type
_entity_poly.pdbx_seq_one_letter_code
_entity_poly.pdbx_strand_id
1 'polypeptide(L)'
;MRWADLLVLLHAAPYRLVAFPFAALFHHLCASGHLSLTARYIFLLTGGCLLAGTAMGSYAVLLLIPVAGSVLILLSVSPAHAHTWVFALQMFWQTLCHLGLRSQELNPQDARPAIALSAIMLLTQKATSLALDIHEGLVPLQLGQGLLQRALPLCSYLLFFPALLGGPLCSFSRFQAQIESCGALPHPLRAAGQRCLGAVALQGLRAGLAGGLASRQGCAGLGCLPRVWAQALLLRLAYYVHWVLDEALLETAGFTPEVGQGDLSIHDLWTLETTHRLAVFTRTWNKSTSRWLRRLVFQRCPVQPLLATFAFSAWWHGLRPGQLFGFLCWAVMVEADYRIHPFLSAWATCQGVKLLYRGTTWVFTQLIVAYILVAVETESFSMLCLLWTSCSSILPLSYSLALLL
;
A
#
# COMPACT_ATOMS: atom_id res chain seq x y z
N MET A 1 18.60 -1.82 -22.04
CA MET A 1 17.37 -1.10 -21.70
C MET A 1 16.92 -0.37 -22.95
N ARG A 2 15.86 -0.82 -23.60
CA ARG A 2 15.32 -0.14 -24.79
C ARG A 2 14.53 1.09 -24.30
N TRP A 3 14.54 2.17 -25.07
CA TRP A 3 13.69 3.33 -24.83
C TRP A 3 12.21 2.97 -24.64
N ALA A 4 11.77 1.86 -25.24
CA ALA A 4 10.45 1.25 -25.04
C ALA A 4 10.17 0.83 -23.58
N ASP A 5 11.17 0.34 -22.83
CA ASP A 5 11.00 -0.09 -21.45
C ASP A 5 10.89 1.11 -20.50
N LEU A 6 11.53 2.23 -20.87
CA LEU A 6 11.35 3.52 -20.18
C LEU A 6 9.97 4.13 -20.50
N LEU A 7 9.51 3.99 -21.74
CA LEU A 7 8.19 4.43 -22.17
C LEU A 7 7.07 3.63 -21.47
N VAL A 8 7.30 2.35 -21.11
CA VAL A 8 6.32 1.57 -20.31
C VAL A 8 6.14 2.15 -18.91
N LEU A 9 7.22 2.66 -18.28
CA LEU A 9 7.09 3.46 -17.04
C LEU A 9 6.23 4.71 -17.24
N LEU A 10 6.42 5.37 -18.39
CA LEU A 10 5.69 6.59 -18.77
C LEU A 10 4.23 6.29 -19.15
N HIS A 11 3.96 5.17 -19.81
CA HIS A 11 2.60 4.75 -20.18
C HIS A 11 1.80 4.21 -18.97
N ALA A 12 2.48 3.58 -18.00
CA ALA A 12 1.81 3.04 -16.83
C ALA A 12 1.30 4.11 -15.84
N ALA A 13 1.80 5.36 -15.92
CA ALA A 13 1.38 6.42 -15.00
C ALA A 13 1.67 7.84 -15.53
N PRO A 14 1.04 8.28 -16.67
CA PRO A 14 1.29 9.61 -17.25
C PRO A 14 0.96 10.75 -16.26
N TYR A 15 0.01 10.54 -15.35
CA TYR A 15 -0.34 11.49 -14.29
C TYR A 15 0.81 11.79 -13.32
N ARG A 16 1.73 10.83 -13.10
CA ARG A 16 2.92 11.06 -12.26
C ARG A 16 3.87 12.07 -12.86
N LEU A 17 4.00 12.11 -14.18
CA LEU A 17 4.84 13.09 -14.87
C LEU A 17 4.37 14.53 -14.63
N VAL A 18 3.06 14.73 -14.52
CA VAL A 18 2.48 16.04 -14.19
C VAL A 18 2.62 16.35 -12.70
N ALA A 19 2.52 15.33 -11.84
CA ALA A 19 2.59 15.49 -10.40
C ALA A 19 3.98 15.96 -9.90
N PHE A 20 5.09 15.49 -10.50
CA PHE A 20 6.45 15.89 -10.11
C PHE A 20 6.74 17.39 -10.33
N PRO A 21 6.52 17.99 -11.52
CA PRO A 21 6.67 19.42 -11.71
C PRO A 21 5.77 20.24 -10.79
N PHE A 22 4.53 19.79 -10.56
CA PHE A 22 3.59 20.46 -9.67
C PHE A 22 4.06 20.41 -8.21
N ALA A 23 4.63 19.29 -7.76
CA ALA A 23 5.24 19.14 -6.44
C ALA A 23 6.47 20.05 -6.26
N ALA A 24 7.35 20.11 -7.29
CA ALA A 24 8.52 20.97 -7.28
C ALA A 24 8.13 22.46 -7.24
N LEU A 25 7.09 22.85 -7.99
CA LEU A 25 6.53 24.20 -7.95
C LEU A 25 5.99 24.55 -6.57
N PHE A 26 5.23 23.64 -5.93
CA PHE A 26 4.74 23.83 -4.57
C PHE A 26 5.89 24.09 -3.60
N HIS A 27 6.91 23.21 -3.60
CA HIS A 27 8.07 23.36 -2.75
C HIS A 27 8.80 24.69 -2.99
N HIS A 28 9.04 25.06 -4.25
CA HIS A 28 9.70 26.30 -4.61
C HIS A 28 8.95 27.54 -4.11
N LEU A 29 7.63 27.59 -4.30
CA LEU A 29 6.79 28.70 -3.85
C LEU A 29 6.71 28.77 -2.31
N CYS A 30 6.74 27.63 -1.62
CA CYS A 30 6.83 27.60 -0.17
C CYS A 30 8.18 28.12 0.34
N ALA A 31 9.28 27.63 -0.24
CA ALA A 31 10.65 28.01 0.13
C ALA A 31 10.94 29.49 -0.13
N SER A 32 10.34 30.05 -1.19
CA SER A 32 10.44 31.47 -1.53
C SER A 32 9.54 32.38 -0.68
N GLY A 33 8.72 31.83 0.22
CA GLY A 33 7.80 32.60 1.06
C GLY A 33 6.60 33.21 0.33
N HIS A 34 6.34 32.82 -0.92
CA HIS A 34 5.24 33.38 -1.73
C HIS A 34 3.86 32.86 -1.33
N LEU A 35 3.78 31.74 -0.59
CA LEU A 35 2.51 31.14 -0.19
C LEU A 35 2.23 31.37 1.30
N SER A 36 1.13 32.03 1.61
CA SER A 36 0.55 32.03 2.95
C SER A 36 0.11 30.62 3.37
N LEU A 37 -0.08 30.34 4.65
CA LEU A 37 -0.50 29.04 5.13
C LEU A 37 -1.80 28.56 4.45
N THR A 38 -2.79 29.43 4.34
CA THR A 38 -4.06 29.12 3.66
C THR A 38 -3.83 28.81 2.17
N ALA A 39 -2.96 29.56 1.49
CA ALA A 39 -2.63 29.33 0.09
C ALA A 39 -1.93 27.98 -0.12
N ARG A 40 -1.10 27.51 0.84
CA ARG A 40 -0.48 26.18 0.82
C ARG A 40 -1.53 25.07 0.84
N TYR A 41 -2.52 25.16 1.73
CA TYR A 41 -3.64 24.21 1.78
C TYR A 41 -4.45 24.21 0.49
N ILE A 42 -4.79 25.39 -0.05
CA ILE A 42 -5.53 25.51 -1.32
C ILE A 42 -4.73 24.90 -2.47
N PHE A 43 -3.43 25.15 -2.56
CA PHE A 43 -2.55 24.59 -3.58
C PHE A 43 -2.56 23.05 -3.56
N LEU A 44 -2.40 22.45 -2.37
CA LEU A 44 -2.40 21.01 -2.19
C LEU A 44 -3.76 20.39 -2.54
N LEU A 45 -4.86 21.02 -2.12
CA LEU A 45 -6.22 20.57 -2.43
C LEU A 45 -6.49 20.64 -3.93
N THR A 46 -6.13 21.76 -4.59
CA THR A 46 -6.27 21.92 -6.05
C THR A 46 -5.45 20.88 -6.79
N GLY A 47 -4.21 20.65 -6.37
CA GLY A 47 -3.36 19.59 -6.92
C GLY A 47 -3.98 18.20 -6.78
N GLY A 48 -4.60 17.92 -5.65
CA GLY A 48 -5.33 16.66 -5.41
C GLY A 48 -6.52 16.49 -6.36
N CYS A 49 -7.33 17.53 -6.54
CA CYS A 49 -8.46 17.49 -7.47
C CYS A 49 -8.00 17.36 -8.94
N LEU A 50 -6.94 18.06 -9.34
CA LEU A 50 -6.37 17.98 -10.69
C LEU A 50 -5.80 16.58 -10.95
N LEU A 51 -5.05 16.03 -10.00
CA LEU A 51 -4.49 14.68 -10.12
C LEU A 51 -5.60 13.63 -10.18
N ALA A 52 -6.62 13.74 -9.34
CA ALA A 52 -7.78 12.86 -9.37
C ALA A 52 -8.48 12.91 -10.75
N GLY A 53 -8.75 14.11 -11.26
CA GLY A 53 -9.39 14.31 -12.57
C GLY A 53 -8.58 13.76 -13.73
N THR A 54 -7.25 13.98 -13.74
CA THR A 54 -6.36 13.50 -14.81
C THR A 54 -6.15 12.00 -14.77
N ALA A 55 -6.03 11.40 -13.56
CA ALA A 55 -5.76 9.97 -13.38
C ALA A 55 -7.02 9.10 -13.52
N MET A 56 -8.16 9.59 -13.05
CA MET A 56 -9.41 8.82 -12.94
C MET A 56 -10.52 9.31 -13.87
N GLY A 57 -10.39 10.50 -14.47
CA GLY A 57 -11.44 11.09 -15.28
C GLY A 57 -12.73 11.31 -14.47
N SER A 58 -13.87 10.88 -15.01
CA SER A 58 -15.19 10.99 -14.35
C SER A 58 -15.27 10.18 -13.04
N TYR A 59 -14.49 9.11 -12.87
CA TYR A 59 -14.45 8.34 -11.63
C TYR A 59 -13.88 9.11 -10.44
N ALA A 60 -13.25 10.28 -10.65
CA ALA A 60 -12.81 11.15 -9.56
C ALA A 60 -13.95 11.60 -8.63
N VAL A 61 -15.19 11.66 -9.13
CA VAL A 61 -16.39 11.97 -8.33
C VAL A 61 -16.57 10.95 -7.20
N LEU A 62 -16.25 9.67 -7.43
CA LEU A 62 -16.33 8.61 -6.41
C LEU A 62 -15.41 8.87 -5.21
N LEU A 63 -14.35 9.65 -5.39
CA LEU A 63 -13.44 10.05 -4.33
C LEU A 63 -13.97 11.26 -3.53
N LEU A 64 -14.64 12.20 -4.20
CA LEU A 64 -15.10 13.44 -3.58
C LEU A 64 -16.23 13.21 -2.57
N ILE A 65 -17.12 12.25 -2.83
CA ILE A 65 -18.26 11.92 -1.96
C ILE A 65 -17.80 11.49 -0.55
N PRO A 66 -16.93 10.46 -0.38
CA PRO A 66 -16.47 10.05 0.93
C PRO A 66 -15.54 11.08 1.60
N VAL A 67 -14.84 11.92 0.84
CA VAL A 67 -14.08 13.07 1.39
C VAL A 67 -15.04 14.05 2.04
N ALA A 68 -16.04 14.54 1.32
CA ALA A 68 -17.03 15.50 1.83
C ALA A 68 -17.80 14.95 3.02
N GLY A 69 -18.25 13.70 2.94
CA GLY A 69 -18.94 13.01 4.04
C GLY A 69 -18.08 12.86 5.29
N SER A 70 -16.80 12.49 5.14
CA SER A 70 -15.88 12.37 6.28
C SER A 70 -15.60 13.71 6.94
N VAL A 71 -15.36 14.76 6.15
CA VAL A 71 -15.16 16.11 6.69
C VAL A 71 -16.42 16.59 7.42
N LEU A 72 -17.60 16.37 6.83
CA LEU A 72 -18.87 16.72 7.48
C LEU A 72 -19.04 16.01 8.83
N ILE A 73 -18.78 14.70 8.89
CA ILE A 73 -18.86 13.93 10.14
C ILE A 73 -17.85 14.47 11.17
N LEU A 74 -16.60 14.68 10.77
CA LEU A 74 -15.55 15.17 11.69
C LEU A 74 -15.83 16.56 12.24
N LEU A 75 -16.59 17.40 11.52
CA LEU A 75 -16.95 18.75 11.95
C LEU A 75 -18.26 18.82 12.73
N SER A 76 -19.17 17.85 12.55
CA SER A 76 -20.53 17.90 13.10
C SER A 76 -20.77 16.90 14.23
N VAL A 77 -20.05 15.77 14.24
CA VAL A 77 -20.21 14.71 15.24
C VAL A 77 -19.16 14.85 16.33
N SER A 78 -19.54 14.53 17.58
CA SER A 78 -18.60 14.56 18.70
C SER A 78 -17.40 13.63 18.47
N PRO A 79 -16.18 14.01 18.90
CA PRO A 79 -14.97 13.20 18.75
C PRO A 79 -15.10 11.75 19.26
N ALA A 80 -15.94 11.54 20.28
CA ALA A 80 -16.19 10.22 20.85
C ALA A 80 -16.81 9.24 19.85
N HIS A 81 -17.64 9.69 18.91
CA HIS A 81 -18.39 8.86 17.96
C HIS A 81 -17.94 9.07 16.51
N ALA A 82 -17.25 10.16 16.19
CA ALA A 82 -16.87 10.51 14.83
C ALA A 82 -16.09 9.41 14.13
N HIS A 83 -15.18 8.72 14.84
CA HIS A 83 -14.37 7.63 14.29
C HIS A 83 -15.22 6.44 13.81
N THR A 84 -16.29 6.10 14.52
CA THR A 84 -17.22 5.02 14.12
C THR A 84 -17.99 5.39 12.86
N TRP A 85 -18.48 6.62 12.79
CA TRP A 85 -19.24 7.09 11.63
C TRP A 85 -18.38 7.26 10.38
N VAL A 86 -17.15 7.77 10.53
CA VAL A 86 -16.18 7.85 9.41
C VAL A 86 -15.85 6.45 8.91
N PHE A 87 -15.58 5.51 9.83
CA PHE A 87 -15.31 4.12 9.46
C PHE A 87 -16.49 3.49 8.70
N ALA A 88 -17.70 3.64 9.22
CA ALA A 88 -18.91 3.10 8.59
C ALA A 88 -19.13 3.70 7.19
N LEU A 89 -19.01 5.03 7.04
CA LEU A 89 -19.13 5.72 5.76
C LEU A 89 -18.11 5.21 4.76
N GLN A 90 -16.83 5.18 5.14
CA GLN A 90 -15.74 4.81 4.25
C GLN A 90 -15.85 3.36 3.79
N MET A 91 -16.09 2.42 4.70
CA MET A 91 -16.21 1.00 4.35
C MET A 91 -17.49 0.71 3.55
N PHE A 92 -18.61 1.34 3.88
CA PHE A 92 -19.85 1.21 3.11
C PHE A 92 -19.65 1.73 1.68
N TRP A 93 -19.12 2.95 1.54
CA TRP A 93 -18.90 3.56 0.23
C TRP A 93 -17.93 2.75 -0.63
N GLN A 94 -16.80 2.35 -0.05
CA GLN A 94 -15.82 1.52 -0.72
C GLN A 94 -16.41 0.20 -1.20
N THR A 95 -17.21 -0.47 -0.36
CA THR A 95 -17.89 -1.72 -0.72
C THR A 95 -18.85 -1.51 -1.89
N LEU A 96 -19.63 -0.43 -1.87
CA LEU A 96 -20.51 -0.07 -2.99
C LEU A 96 -19.73 0.17 -4.28
N CYS A 97 -18.59 0.89 -4.22
CA CYS A 97 -17.76 1.15 -5.38
C CYS A 97 -17.17 -0.15 -5.95
N HIS A 98 -16.67 -1.05 -5.10
CA HIS A 98 -16.16 -2.34 -5.55
C HIS A 98 -17.24 -3.19 -6.22
N LEU A 99 -18.44 -3.26 -5.65
CA LEU A 99 -19.55 -4.02 -6.22
C LEU A 99 -20.09 -3.35 -7.49
N GLY A 100 -20.29 -2.04 -7.47
CA GLY A 100 -20.82 -1.28 -8.60
C GLY A 100 -19.90 -1.30 -9.83
N LEU A 101 -18.61 -1.10 -9.65
CA LEU A 101 -17.65 -1.15 -10.76
C LEU A 101 -17.42 -2.58 -11.27
N ARG A 102 -17.60 -3.59 -10.41
CA ARG A 102 -17.51 -5.00 -10.83
C ARG A 102 -18.71 -5.44 -11.67
N SER A 103 -19.91 -4.89 -11.42
CA SER A 103 -21.11 -5.23 -12.17
C SER A 103 -21.16 -4.59 -13.56
N GLN A 104 -20.30 -3.61 -13.83
CA GLN A 104 -20.21 -2.97 -15.14
C GLN A 104 -19.26 -3.78 -16.04
N GLU A 105 -19.65 -3.95 -17.31
CA GLU A 105 -18.74 -4.45 -18.36
C GLU A 105 -17.74 -3.34 -18.73
N LEU A 106 -16.75 -3.18 -17.88
CA LEU A 106 -15.69 -2.19 -18.10
C LEU A 106 -14.74 -2.67 -19.19
N ASN A 107 -14.28 -1.74 -20.03
CA ASN A 107 -13.25 -2.05 -21.00
C ASN A 107 -11.97 -2.51 -20.26
N PRO A 108 -11.45 -3.73 -20.50
CA PRO A 108 -10.26 -4.24 -19.81
C PRO A 108 -9.01 -3.38 -19.99
N GLN A 109 -9.00 -2.50 -21.02
CA GLN A 109 -7.89 -1.58 -21.30
C GLN A 109 -7.98 -0.27 -20.51
N ASP A 110 -9.13 0.05 -19.90
CA ASP A 110 -9.30 1.27 -19.10
C ASP A 110 -8.84 1.05 -17.66
N ALA A 111 -7.69 1.59 -17.31
CA ALA A 111 -7.14 1.51 -15.95
C ALA A 111 -7.81 2.48 -14.95
N ARG A 112 -8.61 3.45 -15.41
CA ARG A 112 -9.19 4.51 -14.55
C ARG A 112 -10.06 3.99 -13.41
N PRO A 113 -10.95 2.99 -13.61
CA PRO A 113 -11.73 2.41 -12.51
C PRO A 113 -10.85 1.75 -11.45
N ALA A 114 -9.80 1.03 -11.85
CA ALA A 114 -8.88 0.39 -10.92
C ALA A 114 -8.07 1.43 -10.11
N ILE A 115 -7.63 2.52 -10.76
CA ILE A 115 -6.97 3.64 -10.09
C ILE A 115 -7.93 4.29 -9.08
N ALA A 116 -9.20 4.51 -9.44
CA ALA A 116 -10.20 5.08 -8.55
C ALA A 116 -10.45 4.19 -7.32
N LEU A 117 -10.59 2.88 -7.49
CA LEU A 117 -10.73 1.94 -6.37
C LEU A 117 -9.51 1.97 -5.44
N SER A 118 -8.30 1.99 -5.99
CA SER A 118 -7.07 2.11 -5.21
C SER A 118 -7.02 3.42 -4.42
N ALA A 119 -7.41 4.53 -5.04
CA ALA A 119 -7.48 5.84 -4.38
C ALA A 119 -8.51 5.87 -3.24
N ILE A 120 -9.70 5.23 -3.42
CA ILE A 120 -10.73 5.11 -2.38
C ILE A 120 -10.20 4.26 -1.22
N MET A 121 -9.48 3.17 -1.47
CA MET A 121 -8.85 2.36 -0.43
C MET A 121 -7.85 3.17 0.41
N LEU A 122 -7.00 3.96 -0.23
CA LEU A 122 -6.05 4.84 0.47
C LEU A 122 -6.77 5.97 1.22
N LEU A 123 -7.84 6.51 0.66
CA LEU A 123 -8.69 7.49 1.35
C LEU A 123 -9.32 6.91 2.61
N THR A 124 -9.85 5.67 2.54
CA THR A 124 -10.38 4.94 3.71
C THR A 124 -9.33 4.85 4.81
N GLN A 125 -8.09 4.51 4.46
CA GLN A 125 -6.98 4.44 5.39
C GLN A 125 -6.67 5.80 6.03
N LYS A 126 -6.60 6.87 5.24
CA LYS A 126 -6.34 8.24 5.73
C LYS A 126 -7.47 8.76 6.62
N ALA A 127 -8.72 8.64 6.15
CA ALA A 127 -9.88 9.16 6.86
C ALA A 127 -10.09 8.47 8.21
N THR A 128 -9.97 7.14 8.24
CA THR A 128 -10.11 6.36 9.49
C THR A 128 -8.95 6.59 10.46
N SER A 129 -7.70 6.73 9.96
CA SER A 129 -6.56 7.13 10.80
C SER A 129 -6.78 8.49 11.43
N LEU A 130 -7.18 9.49 10.65
CA LEU A 130 -7.46 10.84 11.14
C LEU A 130 -8.57 10.85 12.19
N ALA A 131 -9.66 10.12 11.93
CA ALA A 131 -10.77 10.03 12.88
C ALA A 131 -10.36 9.36 14.19
N LEU A 132 -9.46 8.37 14.14
CA LEU A 132 -8.87 7.75 15.33
C LEU A 132 -7.93 8.70 16.07
N ASP A 133 -7.11 9.50 15.36
CA ASP A 133 -6.23 10.49 15.96
C ASP A 133 -7.02 11.58 16.71
N ILE A 134 -8.16 11.99 16.15
CA ILE A 134 -9.10 12.93 16.81
C ILE A 134 -9.75 12.28 18.04
N HIS A 135 -10.20 11.02 17.92
CA HIS A 135 -10.82 10.28 19.02
C HIS A 135 -9.85 10.07 20.19
N GLU A 136 -8.60 9.78 19.93
CA GLU A 136 -7.54 9.56 20.92
C GLU A 136 -6.95 10.89 21.48
N GLY A 137 -7.44 12.05 21.00
CA GLY A 137 -6.99 13.36 21.44
C GLY A 137 -5.62 13.78 20.91
N LEU A 138 -5.06 13.05 19.94
CA LEU A 138 -3.76 13.36 19.31
C LEU A 138 -3.85 14.58 18.38
N VAL A 139 -5.05 14.86 17.87
CA VAL A 139 -5.36 15.99 16.98
C VAL A 139 -6.48 16.81 17.60
N PRO A 140 -6.19 18.02 18.13
CA PRO A 140 -7.22 18.89 18.65
C PRO A 140 -8.03 19.51 17.51
N LEU A 141 -9.35 19.35 17.53
CA LEU A 141 -10.24 20.13 16.66
C LEU A 141 -10.32 21.55 17.23
N GLN A 142 -9.87 22.54 16.46
CA GLN A 142 -9.90 23.94 16.86
C GLN A 142 -11.34 24.48 16.89
N LEU A 143 -11.93 24.61 18.08
CA LEU A 143 -13.34 24.97 18.34
C LEU A 143 -13.55 26.50 18.27
N GLY A 144 -12.90 27.32 17.74
CA GLY A 144 -13.09 28.80 17.72
C GLY A 144 -13.00 29.42 16.33
N GLN A 145 -12.72 28.65 15.32
CA GLN A 145 -12.48 29.15 13.96
C GLN A 145 -13.70 28.95 13.05
N GLY A 146 -13.78 29.74 11.98
CA GLY A 146 -14.82 29.61 10.97
C GLY A 146 -14.80 28.22 10.28
N LEU A 147 -15.96 27.78 9.79
CA LEU A 147 -16.14 26.46 9.16
C LEU A 147 -15.10 26.18 8.07
N LEU A 148 -14.83 27.17 7.23
CA LEU A 148 -13.84 27.04 6.14
C LEU A 148 -12.42 26.80 6.65
N GLN A 149 -12.02 27.51 7.73
CA GLN A 149 -10.69 27.36 8.33
C GLN A 149 -10.48 25.99 8.96
N ARG A 150 -11.56 25.35 9.41
CA ARG A 150 -11.54 23.98 9.97
C ARG A 150 -11.60 22.91 8.85
N ALA A 151 -12.41 23.12 7.82
CA ALA A 151 -12.60 22.16 6.73
C ALA A 151 -11.40 22.09 5.78
N LEU A 152 -10.78 23.23 5.48
CA LEU A 152 -9.72 23.31 4.46
C LEU A 152 -8.50 22.42 4.75
N PRO A 153 -7.92 22.40 5.98
CA PRO A 153 -6.83 21.49 6.31
C PRO A 153 -7.22 20.02 6.18
N LEU A 154 -8.46 19.65 6.59
CA LEU A 154 -8.97 18.29 6.50
C LEU A 154 -9.13 17.82 5.03
N CYS A 155 -9.76 18.66 4.19
CA CYS A 155 -9.90 18.40 2.76
C CYS A 155 -8.54 18.27 2.08
N SER A 156 -7.61 19.19 2.40
CA SER A 156 -6.26 19.19 1.82
C SER A 156 -5.46 17.95 2.21
N TYR A 157 -5.63 17.44 3.43
CA TYR A 157 -5.01 16.21 3.88
C TYR A 157 -5.59 14.98 3.19
N LEU A 158 -6.91 14.89 3.11
CA LEU A 158 -7.58 13.73 2.50
C LEU A 158 -7.29 13.64 1.00
N LEU A 159 -7.25 14.77 0.30
CA LEU A 159 -6.92 14.88 -1.12
C LEU A 159 -5.46 15.28 -1.39
N PHE A 160 -4.57 15.09 -0.41
CA PHE A 160 -3.15 15.40 -0.54
C PHE A 160 -2.52 14.69 -1.74
N PHE A 161 -2.21 15.44 -2.82
CA PHE A 161 -1.84 14.86 -4.11
C PHE A 161 -0.58 13.98 -4.10
N PRO A 162 0.49 14.27 -3.32
CA PRO A 162 1.66 13.41 -3.31
C PRO A 162 1.40 12.01 -2.76
N ALA A 163 0.34 11.85 -1.95
CA ALA A 163 -0.06 10.57 -1.36
C ALA A 163 -1.53 10.22 -1.70
N LEU A 164 -2.04 10.68 -2.84
CA LEU A 164 -3.42 10.42 -3.28
C LEU A 164 -3.57 9.02 -3.88
N LEU A 165 -2.62 8.61 -4.71
CA LEU A 165 -2.67 7.37 -5.50
C LEU A 165 -1.68 6.31 -4.99
N GLY A 166 -0.92 6.62 -3.96
CA GLY A 166 0.09 5.75 -3.35
C GLY A 166 0.85 6.49 -2.26
N GLY A 167 1.91 5.87 -1.75
CA GLY A 167 2.81 6.46 -0.76
C GLY A 167 2.46 6.16 0.70
N PRO A 168 3.39 6.48 1.60
CA PRO A 168 3.23 6.18 3.01
C PRO A 168 2.12 7.00 3.67
N LEU A 169 1.42 6.37 4.60
CA LEU A 169 0.43 7.06 5.41
C LEU A 169 1.13 8.03 6.37
N CYS A 170 0.98 9.33 6.13
CA CYS A 170 1.41 10.40 7.02
C CYS A 170 0.30 10.72 8.03
N SER A 171 0.62 10.93 9.31
CA SER A 171 -0.36 11.42 10.29
C SER A 171 -0.78 12.86 9.98
N PHE A 172 -2.00 13.24 10.38
CA PHE A 172 -2.49 14.59 10.13
C PHE A 172 -1.67 15.66 10.88
N SER A 173 -1.29 15.38 12.12
CA SER A 173 -0.45 16.29 12.91
C SER A 173 0.89 16.57 12.23
N ARG A 174 1.52 15.54 11.67
CA ARG A 174 2.76 15.68 10.90
C ARG A 174 2.56 16.44 9.60
N PHE A 175 1.48 16.15 8.86
CA PHE A 175 1.12 16.89 7.66
C PHE A 175 0.99 18.39 7.95
N GLN A 176 0.30 18.77 9.03
CA GLN A 176 0.20 20.17 9.45
C GLN A 176 1.57 20.77 9.78
N ALA A 177 2.36 20.11 10.62
CA ALA A 177 3.69 20.59 11.00
C ALA A 177 4.61 20.78 9.77
N GLN A 178 4.53 19.88 8.78
CA GLN A 178 5.33 20.00 7.56
C GLN A 178 4.83 21.12 6.63
N ILE A 179 3.53 21.38 6.58
CA ILE A 179 2.99 22.54 5.84
C ILE A 179 3.42 23.85 6.49
N GLU A 180 3.40 23.93 7.81
CA GLU A 180 3.82 25.11 8.55
C GLU A 180 5.32 25.38 8.37
N SER A 181 6.15 24.33 8.40
CA SER A 181 7.61 24.41 8.23
C SER A 181 8.09 24.23 6.78
N CYS A 182 7.18 24.29 5.81
CA CYS A 182 7.49 24.01 4.40
C CYS A 182 8.63 24.91 3.88
N GLY A 183 9.58 24.29 3.18
CA GLY A 183 10.77 24.94 2.63
C GLY A 183 12.04 24.75 3.46
N ALA A 184 11.98 24.11 4.62
CA ALA A 184 13.14 23.87 5.48
C ALA A 184 14.09 22.74 4.99
N LEU A 185 13.68 21.94 3.98
CA LEU A 185 14.49 20.84 3.46
C LEU A 185 15.58 21.34 2.50
N PRO A 186 16.86 21.14 2.83
CA PRO A 186 17.93 21.39 1.88
C PRO A 186 17.92 20.30 0.79
N HIS A 187 17.81 20.73 -0.47
CA HIS A 187 17.93 19.87 -1.66
C HIS A 187 16.93 18.70 -1.82
N PRO A 188 15.60 18.90 -1.74
CA PRO A 188 14.62 17.82 -1.92
C PRO A 188 14.74 17.17 -3.30
N LEU A 189 15.11 17.92 -4.34
CA LEU A 189 15.27 17.40 -5.70
C LEU A 189 16.42 16.40 -5.83
N ARG A 190 17.49 16.51 -5.03
CA ARG A 190 18.60 15.55 -5.04
C ARG A 190 18.15 14.19 -4.48
N ALA A 191 17.47 14.19 -3.34
CA ALA A 191 16.95 12.98 -2.72
C ALA A 191 15.91 12.30 -3.62
N ALA A 192 14.95 13.07 -4.14
CA ALA A 192 13.96 12.59 -5.09
C ALA A 192 14.61 12.02 -6.37
N GLY A 193 15.65 12.67 -6.91
CA GLY A 193 16.39 12.20 -8.07
C GLY A 193 17.09 10.86 -7.82
N GLN A 194 17.71 10.66 -6.65
CA GLN A 194 18.31 9.39 -6.25
C GLN A 194 17.25 8.26 -6.17
N ARG A 195 16.06 8.54 -5.63
CA ARG A 195 14.95 7.57 -5.61
C ARG A 195 14.44 7.27 -7.01
N CYS A 196 14.29 8.26 -7.88
CA CYS A 196 13.90 8.03 -9.27
C CYS A 196 14.90 7.13 -10.02
N LEU A 197 16.22 7.33 -9.81
CA LEU A 197 17.25 6.44 -10.35
C LEU A 197 17.09 5.01 -9.81
N GLY A 198 16.82 4.84 -8.52
CA GLY A 198 16.50 3.54 -7.92
C GLY A 198 15.28 2.88 -8.57
N ALA A 199 14.21 3.63 -8.79
CA ALA A 199 13.01 3.14 -9.48
C ALA A 199 13.31 2.70 -10.92
N VAL A 200 14.13 3.44 -11.66
CA VAL A 200 14.58 3.07 -13.02
C VAL A 200 15.40 1.77 -12.99
N ALA A 201 16.30 1.61 -12.01
CA ALA A 201 17.10 0.39 -11.86
C ALA A 201 16.21 -0.82 -11.55
N LEU A 202 15.23 -0.70 -10.63
CA LEU A 202 14.26 -1.74 -10.31
C LEU A 202 13.39 -2.11 -11.51
N GLN A 203 12.97 -1.13 -12.31
CA GLN A 203 12.20 -1.39 -13.53
C GLN A 203 13.06 -2.07 -14.60
N GLY A 204 14.32 -1.71 -14.74
CA GLY A 204 15.26 -2.39 -15.63
C GLY A 204 15.43 -3.87 -15.25
N LEU A 205 15.59 -4.15 -13.95
CA LEU A 205 15.64 -5.51 -13.42
C LEU A 205 14.35 -6.28 -13.72
N ARG A 206 13.18 -5.65 -13.49
CA ARG A 206 11.86 -6.23 -13.78
C ARG A 206 11.72 -6.56 -15.27
N ALA A 207 12.10 -5.65 -16.16
CA ALA A 207 12.02 -5.86 -17.62
C ALA A 207 12.94 -7.01 -18.08
N GLY A 208 14.15 -7.09 -17.53
CA GLY A 208 15.09 -8.18 -17.81
C GLY A 208 14.55 -9.56 -17.38
N LEU A 209 13.99 -9.64 -16.17
CA LEU A 209 13.37 -10.87 -15.67
C LEU A 209 12.13 -11.26 -16.47
N ALA A 210 11.27 -10.33 -16.86
CA ALA A 210 10.10 -10.58 -17.69
C ALA A 210 10.50 -11.15 -19.06
N GLY A 211 11.53 -10.60 -19.71
CA GLY A 211 12.06 -11.10 -20.96
C GLY A 211 12.61 -12.54 -20.86
N GLY A 212 13.34 -12.84 -19.78
CA GLY A 212 13.84 -14.19 -19.50
C GLY A 212 12.73 -15.21 -19.20
N LEU A 213 11.63 -14.77 -18.58
CA LEU A 213 10.49 -15.64 -18.28
C LEU A 213 9.65 -15.95 -19.53
N ALA A 214 9.49 -14.97 -20.42
CA ALA A 214 8.76 -15.13 -21.69
C ALA A 214 9.42 -16.15 -22.64
N SER A 215 10.74 -16.28 -22.59
CA SER A 215 11.49 -17.23 -23.41
C SER A 215 11.36 -18.70 -22.97
N ARG A 216 10.86 -18.96 -21.75
CA ARG A 216 10.72 -20.31 -21.19
C ARG A 216 9.26 -20.75 -21.24
N GLN A 217 8.88 -21.41 -22.31
CA GLN A 217 7.54 -22.01 -22.47
C GLN A 217 7.47 -23.40 -21.84
N GLY A 218 6.38 -23.64 -21.07
CA GLY A 218 6.01 -24.94 -20.53
C GLY A 218 6.73 -25.30 -19.21
N CYS A 219 5.95 -25.60 -18.20
CA CYS A 219 6.42 -26.26 -16.99
C CYS A 219 5.39 -27.31 -16.55
N ALA A 220 5.87 -28.40 -15.94
CA ALA A 220 5.04 -29.45 -15.38
C ALA A 220 5.52 -29.82 -13.97
N GLY A 221 4.59 -30.14 -13.09
CA GLY A 221 4.89 -30.61 -11.73
C GLY A 221 5.68 -29.57 -10.91
N LEU A 222 6.64 -30.04 -10.12
CA LEU A 222 7.49 -29.21 -9.25
C LEU A 222 8.38 -28.23 -10.03
N GLY A 223 8.63 -28.48 -11.34
CA GLY A 223 9.36 -27.55 -12.21
C GLY A 223 8.66 -26.20 -12.40
N CYS A 224 7.37 -26.08 -12.01
CA CYS A 224 6.63 -24.82 -12.05
C CYS A 224 6.92 -23.88 -10.85
N LEU A 225 7.48 -24.37 -9.76
CA LEU A 225 7.78 -23.57 -8.57
C LEU A 225 8.68 -22.36 -8.87
N PRO A 226 9.80 -22.48 -9.62
CA PRO A 226 10.61 -21.32 -9.98
C PRO A 226 9.84 -20.30 -10.82
N ARG A 227 8.87 -20.74 -11.63
CA ARG A 227 8.04 -19.85 -12.44
C ARG A 227 7.05 -19.06 -11.59
N VAL A 228 6.38 -19.71 -10.64
CA VAL A 228 5.49 -19.04 -9.67
C VAL A 228 6.27 -18.02 -8.83
N TRP A 229 7.46 -18.41 -8.37
CA TRP A 229 8.35 -17.49 -7.65
C TRP A 229 8.77 -16.30 -8.51
N ALA A 230 9.16 -16.53 -9.77
CA ALA A 230 9.57 -15.46 -10.68
C ALA A 230 8.40 -14.50 -11.01
N GLN A 231 7.17 -15.03 -11.20
CA GLN A 231 5.97 -14.20 -11.37
C GLN A 231 5.71 -13.32 -10.13
N ALA A 232 5.79 -13.90 -8.94
CA ALA A 232 5.63 -13.15 -7.70
C ALA A 232 6.75 -12.11 -7.50
N LEU A 233 7.98 -12.40 -7.93
CA LEU A 233 9.07 -11.42 -7.92
C LEU A 233 8.79 -10.26 -8.87
N LEU A 234 8.25 -10.52 -10.07
CA LEU A 234 7.84 -9.46 -11.00
C LEU A 234 6.74 -8.57 -10.41
N LEU A 235 5.78 -9.15 -9.68
CA LEU A 235 4.75 -8.40 -8.94
C LEU A 235 5.40 -7.55 -7.83
N ARG A 236 6.25 -8.13 -7.00
CA ARG A 236 6.95 -7.39 -5.92
C ARG A 236 7.77 -6.22 -6.48
N LEU A 237 8.53 -6.45 -7.54
CA LEU A 237 9.30 -5.38 -8.20
C LEU A 237 8.40 -4.25 -8.72
N ALA A 238 7.20 -4.56 -9.23
CA ALA A 238 6.25 -3.53 -9.61
C ALA A 238 5.82 -2.68 -8.40
N TYR A 239 5.46 -3.32 -7.28
CA TYR A 239 5.14 -2.61 -6.03
C TYR A 239 6.31 -1.75 -5.54
N TYR A 240 7.54 -2.28 -5.55
CA TYR A 240 8.73 -1.53 -5.14
C TYR A 240 8.96 -0.28 -5.99
N VAL A 241 8.83 -0.39 -7.31
CA VAL A 241 8.91 0.77 -8.22
C VAL A 241 7.86 1.83 -7.86
N HIS A 242 6.62 1.40 -7.63
CA HIS A 242 5.54 2.33 -7.26
C HIS A 242 5.82 3.03 -5.93
N TRP A 243 6.19 2.30 -4.88
CA TRP A 243 6.47 2.87 -3.56
C TRP A 243 7.65 3.85 -3.58
N VAL A 244 8.73 3.51 -4.29
CA VAL A 244 9.89 4.40 -4.43
C VAL A 244 9.53 5.69 -5.17
N LEU A 245 8.69 5.61 -6.22
CA LEU A 245 8.23 6.80 -6.95
C LEU A 245 7.28 7.65 -6.11
N ASP A 246 6.39 7.04 -5.34
CA ASP A 246 5.47 7.77 -4.46
C ASP A 246 6.23 8.51 -3.33
N GLU A 247 7.26 7.87 -2.75
CA GLU A 247 8.15 8.54 -1.78
C GLU A 247 8.96 9.67 -2.44
N ALA A 248 9.45 9.48 -3.68
CA ALA A 248 10.16 10.51 -4.43
C ALA A 248 9.25 11.73 -4.69
N LEU A 249 7.97 11.50 -5.01
CA LEU A 249 6.99 12.56 -5.21
C LEU A 249 6.73 13.34 -3.91
N LEU A 250 6.61 12.62 -2.80
CA LEU A 250 6.43 13.20 -1.47
C LEU A 250 7.63 14.10 -1.10
N GLU A 251 8.86 13.61 -1.29
CA GLU A 251 10.08 14.38 -1.04
C GLU A 251 10.18 15.59 -1.96
N THR A 252 9.80 15.46 -3.24
CA THR A 252 9.78 16.58 -4.19
C THR A 252 8.86 17.71 -3.73
N ALA A 253 7.74 17.38 -3.11
CA ALA A 253 6.82 18.35 -2.52
C ALA A 253 7.33 18.97 -1.20
N GLY A 254 8.47 18.53 -0.69
CA GLY A 254 9.05 19.01 0.57
C GLY A 254 8.54 18.28 1.81
N PHE A 255 7.94 17.12 1.64
CA PHE A 255 7.51 16.27 2.75
C PHE A 255 8.49 15.12 2.97
N THR A 256 9.01 14.99 4.17
CA THR A 256 9.89 13.87 4.52
C THR A 256 9.14 12.77 5.23
N PRO A 257 9.36 11.50 4.86
CA PRO A 257 8.92 10.40 5.70
C PRO A 257 9.63 10.46 7.07
N GLU A 258 8.95 10.04 8.11
CA GLU A 258 9.55 9.96 9.45
C GLU A 258 10.65 8.90 9.47
N VAL A 259 11.73 9.17 10.19
CA VAL A 259 12.84 8.22 10.32
C VAL A 259 12.30 6.89 10.85
N GLY A 260 12.45 5.81 10.09
CA GLY A 260 11.91 4.48 10.40
C GLY A 260 10.41 4.27 10.08
N GLN A 261 9.70 5.28 9.58
CA GLN A 261 8.28 5.19 9.22
C GLN A 261 8.00 5.25 7.72
N GLY A 262 8.99 5.50 6.87
CA GLY A 262 8.86 5.36 5.42
C GLY A 262 8.48 3.93 5.04
N ASP A 263 7.72 3.76 3.97
CA ASP A 263 7.20 2.45 3.59
C ASP A 263 8.28 1.54 3.04
N LEU A 264 9.33 2.11 2.44
CA LEU A 264 10.37 1.31 1.81
C LEU A 264 11.77 1.97 1.87
N SER A 265 12.59 1.54 2.80
CA SER A 265 14.03 1.78 2.75
C SER A 265 14.74 0.67 1.96
N ILE A 266 15.99 0.91 1.51
CA ILE A 266 16.84 -0.15 0.93
C ILE A 266 16.99 -1.33 1.90
N HIS A 267 17.04 -1.04 3.20
CA HIS A 267 17.07 -2.06 4.26
C HIS A 267 15.78 -2.90 4.28
N ASP A 268 14.62 -2.30 4.01
CA ASP A 268 13.35 -3.01 3.98
C ASP A 268 13.26 -3.93 2.76
N LEU A 269 13.71 -3.45 1.59
CA LEU A 269 13.84 -4.30 0.39
C LEU A 269 14.72 -5.51 0.66
N TRP A 270 15.88 -5.28 1.26
CA TRP A 270 16.79 -6.36 1.66
C TRP A 270 16.11 -7.33 2.62
N THR A 271 15.42 -6.82 3.65
CA THR A 271 14.69 -7.63 4.61
C THR A 271 13.61 -8.46 3.95
N LEU A 272 12.82 -7.91 3.03
CA LEU A 272 11.77 -8.63 2.30
C LEU A 272 12.32 -9.78 1.47
N GLU A 273 13.47 -9.59 0.81
CA GLU A 273 14.04 -10.61 -0.06
C GLU A 273 14.89 -11.63 0.68
N THR A 274 15.39 -11.32 1.88
CA THR A 274 16.30 -12.22 2.63
C THR A 274 15.70 -12.82 3.89
N THR A 275 14.53 -12.36 4.34
CA THR A 275 13.93 -12.91 5.56
C THR A 275 13.55 -14.39 5.40
N HIS A 276 13.86 -15.15 6.42
CA HIS A 276 13.47 -16.55 6.55
C HIS A 276 12.21 -16.74 7.42
N ARG A 277 11.52 -15.62 7.73
CA ARG A 277 10.32 -15.57 8.57
C ARG A 277 9.18 -14.89 7.87
N LEU A 278 8.06 -15.61 7.68
CA LEU A 278 6.85 -15.05 7.07
C LEU A 278 6.25 -13.90 7.90
N ALA A 279 6.29 -14.00 9.22
CA ALA A 279 5.83 -12.95 10.13
C ALA A 279 6.67 -11.66 10.00
N VAL A 280 7.97 -11.76 9.70
CA VAL A 280 8.83 -10.59 9.45
C VAL A 280 8.50 -9.99 8.08
N PHE A 281 8.36 -10.82 7.05
CA PHE A 281 7.92 -10.39 5.73
C PHE A 281 6.61 -9.58 5.83
N THR A 282 5.59 -10.15 6.48
CA THR A 282 4.27 -9.53 6.65
C THR A 282 4.31 -8.16 7.33
N ARG A 283 5.17 -7.99 8.33
CA ARG A 283 5.32 -6.69 9.03
C ARG A 283 6.11 -5.67 8.24
N THR A 284 7.00 -6.12 7.37
CA THR A 284 7.85 -5.25 6.55
C THR A 284 7.17 -4.87 5.23
N TRP A 285 6.29 -5.75 4.72
CA TRP A 285 5.48 -5.49 3.53
C TRP A 285 4.45 -4.40 3.81
N ASN A 286 4.55 -3.28 3.10
CA ASN A 286 3.67 -2.11 3.25
C ASN A 286 3.46 -1.70 4.73
N LYS A 287 4.52 -1.20 5.35
CA LYS A 287 4.57 -0.88 6.79
C LYS A 287 3.46 0.07 7.26
N SER A 288 3.09 1.06 6.45
CA SER A 288 2.05 2.02 6.84
C SER A 288 0.69 1.35 6.93
N THR A 289 0.34 0.51 5.97
CA THR A 289 -0.89 -0.29 6.01
C THR A 289 -0.87 -1.31 7.15
N SER A 290 0.26 -1.97 7.38
CA SER A 290 0.42 -2.92 8.50
C SER A 290 0.19 -2.26 9.86
N ARG A 291 0.73 -1.04 10.08
CA ARG A 291 0.50 -0.26 11.30
C ARG A 291 -0.95 0.18 11.46
N TRP A 292 -1.56 0.64 10.37
CA TRP A 292 -2.96 1.03 10.35
C TRP A 292 -3.88 -0.15 10.70
N LEU A 293 -3.70 -1.31 10.07
CA LEU A 293 -4.46 -2.53 10.36
C LEU A 293 -4.27 -3.00 11.80
N ARG A 294 -3.05 -2.91 12.32
CA ARG A 294 -2.76 -3.25 13.71
C ARG A 294 -3.56 -2.37 14.68
N ARG A 295 -3.60 -1.05 14.43
CA ARG A 295 -4.32 -0.10 15.28
C ARG A 295 -5.84 -0.23 15.13
N LEU A 296 -6.32 -0.41 13.90
CA LEU A 296 -7.75 -0.43 13.61
C LEU A 296 -8.42 -1.75 14.03
N VAL A 297 -7.78 -2.90 13.78
CA VAL A 297 -8.37 -4.22 13.94
C VAL A 297 -7.63 -5.06 14.98
N PHE A 298 -6.33 -5.31 14.78
CA PHE A 298 -5.58 -6.28 15.56
C PHE A 298 -5.61 -6.00 17.06
N GLN A 299 -5.39 -4.75 17.48
CA GLN A 299 -5.36 -4.35 18.90
C GLN A 299 -6.76 -4.28 19.54
N ARG A 300 -7.82 -4.23 18.72
CA ARG A 300 -9.20 -4.08 19.18
C ARG A 300 -9.99 -5.38 19.17
N CYS A 301 -9.48 -6.42 18.51
CA CYS A 301 -10.12 -7.72 18.43
C CYS A 301 -9.53 -8.66 19.49
N PRO A 302 -10.31 -9.07 20.53
CA PRO A 302 -9.79 -9.90 21.60
C PRO A 302 -9.67 -11.38 21.20
N VAL A 303 -10.40 -11.81 20.18
CA VAL A 303 -10.45 -13.20 19.73
C VAL A 303 -9.91 -13.30 18.30
N GLN A 304 -8.89 -14.16 18.10
CA GLN A 304 -8.30 -14.40 16.77
C GLN A 304 -7.89 -13.09 16.04
N PRO A 305 -7.10 -12.18 16.66
CA PRO A 305 -6.81 -10.85 16.09
C PRO A 305 -6.11 -10.93 14.73
N LEU A 306 -5.30 -11.96 14.50
CA LEU A 306 -4.62 -12.17 13.22
C LEU A 306 -5.63 -12.50 12.13
N LEU A 307 -6.49 -13.49 12.35
CA LEU A 307 -7.53 -13.88 11.38
C LEU A 307 -8.49 -12.71 11.09
N ALA A 308 -8.93 -12.00 12.12
CA ALA A 308 -9.80 -10.82 11.98
C ALA A 308 -9.14 -9.74 11.12
N THR A 309 -7.82 -9.49 11.31
CA THR A 309 -7.07 -8.50 10.55
C THR A 309 -6.99 -8.87 9.07
N PHE A 310 -6.70 -10.12 8.74
CA PHE A 310 -6.62 -10.57 7.35
C PHE A 310 -8.00 -10.68 6.69
N ALA A 311 -9.05 -11.09 7.42
CA ALA A 311 -10.42 -11.07 6.93
C ALA A 311 -10.88 -9.64 6.62
N PHE A 312 -10.56 -8.68 7.49
CA PHE A 312 -10.79 -7.26 7.23
C PHE A 312 -9.99 -6.77 6.02
N SER A 313 -8.73 -7.18 5.86
CA SER A 313 -7.93 -6.85 4.68
C SER A 313 -8.57 -7.37 3.39
N ALA A 314 -9.11 -8.58 3.38
CA ALA A 314 -9.83 -9.11 2.23
C ALA A 314 -11.07 -8.27 1.89
N TRP A 315 -11.82 -7.83 2.90
CA TRP A 315 -12.97 -6.92 2.71
C TRP A 315 -12.53 -5.55 2.17
N TRP A 316 -11.50 -4.97 2.77
CA TRP A 316 -10.95 -3.69 2.32
C TRP A 316 -10.42 -3.74 0.88
N HIS A 317 -9.88 -4.87 0.42
CA HIS A 317 -9.46 -5.08 -0.97
C HIS A 317 -10.59 -5.40 -1.95
N GLY A 318 -11.84 -5.65 -1.50
CA GLY A 318 -13.04 -5.77 -2.34
C GLY A 318 -13.61 -7.17 -2.47
N LEU A 319 -13.21 -8.13 -1.61
CA LEU A 319 -13.79 -9.48 -1.50
C LEU A 319 -13.76 -10.30 -2.81
N ARG A 320 -12.77 -10.10 -3.68
CA ARG A 320 -12.57 -10.96 -4.84
C ARG A 320 -12.15 -12.36 -4.36
N PRO A 321 -12.51 -13.44 -5.08
CA PRO A 321 -12.19 -14.81 -4.65
C PRO A 321 -10.72 -15.02 -4.32
N GLY A 322 -9.80 -14.52 -5.14
CA GLY A 322 -8.37 -14.61 -4.90
C GLY A 322 -7.90 -13.80 -3.68
N GLN A 323 -8.47 -12.62 -3.46
CA GLN A 323 -8.16 -11.80 -2.30
C GLN A 323 -8.65 -12.47 -1.01
N LEU A 324 -9.90 -12.96 -0.99
CA LEU A 324 -10.44 -13.68 0.16
C LEU A 324 -9.58 -14.91 0.50
N PHE A 325 -9.34 -15.76 -0.49
CA PHE A 325 -8.51 -16.95 -0.33
C PHE A 325 -7.08 -16.59 0.08
N GLY A 326 -6.44 -15.67 -0.64
CA GLY A 326 -5.04 -15.31 -0.41
C GLY A 326 -4.79 -14.68 0.96
N PHE A 327 -5.65 -13.75 1.42
CA PHE A 327 -5.50 -13.14 2.74
C PHE A 327 -5.81 -14.13 3.88
N LEU A 328 -6.82 -15.00 3.73
CA LEU A 328 -7.08 -16.04 4.74
C LEU A 328 -5.95 -17.07 4.79
N CYS A 329 -5.42 -17.49 3.63
CA CYS A 329 -4.24 -18.33 3.56
C CYS A 329 -3.04 -17.65 4.24
N TRP A 330 -2.85 -16.34 4.02
CA TRP A 330 -1.79 -15.57 4.66
C TRP A 330 -1.90 -15.58 6.18
N ALA A 331 -3.13 -15.40 6.74
CA ALA A 331 -3.37 -15.48 8.18
C ALA A 331 -2.94 -16.83 8.76
N VAL A 332 -3.36 -17.92 8.11
CA VAL A 332 -3.03 -19.30 8.51
C VAL A 332 -1.52 -19.52 8.46
N MET A 333 -0.85 -19.05 7.40
CA MET A 333 0.60 -19.22 7.23
C MET A 333 1.41 -18.42 8.26
N VAL A 334 0.97 -17.20 8.60
CA VAL A 334 1.63 -16.41 9.65
C VAL A 334 1.45 -17.03 11.03
N GLU A 335 0.28 -17.57 11.33
CA GLU A 335 0.04 -18.31 12.56
C GLU A 335 0.93 -19.57 12.64
N ALA A 336 1.04 -20.30 11.53
CA ALA A 336 1.94 -21.45 11.41
C ALA A 336 3.41 -21.05 11.64
N ASP A 337 3.86 -19.92 11.05
CA ASP A 337 5.22 -19.40 11.26
C ASP A 337 5.51 -19.11 12.74
N TYR A 338 4.54 -18.57 13.48
CA TYR A 338 4.70 -18.32 14.91
C TYR A 338 4.85 -19.62 15.72
N ARG A 339 4.19 -20.70 15.34
CA ARG A 339 4.28 -22.00 16.04
C ARG A 339 5.51 -22.80 15.64
N ILE A 340 5.79 -22.91 14.33
CA ILE A 340 6.91 -23.70 13.81
C ILE A 340 8.27 -23.16 14.27
N HIS A 341 8.44 -21.85 14.21
CA HIS A 341 9.76 -21.26 14.36
C HIS A 341 10.41 -21.47 15.74
N PRO A 342 9.71 -21.29 16.88
CA PRO A 342 10.29 -21.61 18.20
C PRO A 342 10.72 -23.06 18.28
N PHE A 343 9.89 -23.97 17.76
CA PHE A 343 10.16 -25.41 17.75
C PHE A 343 11.42 -25.73 16.92
N LEU A 344 11.47 -25.34 15.64
CA LEU A 344 12.60 -25.65 14.78
C LEU A 344 13.89 -24.95 15.19
N SER A 345 13.80 -23.72 15.73
CA SER A 345 14.98 -23.00 16.19
C SER A 345 15.63 -23.64 17.40
N ALA A 346 14.85 -24.29 18.26
CA ALA A 346 15.38 -25.05 19.42
C ALA A 346 16.23 -26.25 18.99
N TRP A 347 15.92 -26.88 17.86
CA TRP A 347 16.70 -28.00 17.30
C TRP A 347 17.99 -27.55 16.62
N ALA A 348 18.09 -26.30 16.24
CA ALA A 348 19.27 -25.75 15.56
C ALA A 348 20.40 -25.41 16.54
N THR A 349 21.06 -26.45 17.08
CA THR A 349 22.09 -26.30 18.14
C THR A 349 23.45 -25.89 17.59
N CYS A 350 23.90 -26.45 16.48
CA CYS A 350 25.21 -26.14 15.90
C CYS A 350 25.10 -25.18 14.69
N GLN A 351 26.22 -24.54 14.33
CA GLN A 351 26.29 -23.51 13.30
C GLN A 351 25.80 -24.01 11.92
N GLY A 352 26.18 -25.24 11.54
CA GLY A 352 25.76 -25.85 10.29
C GLY A 352 24.25 -26.09 10.22
N VAL A 353 23.64 -26.59 11.31
CA VAL A 353 22.20 -26.79 11.40
C VAL A 353 21.46 -25.46 11.40
N LYS A 354 22.00 -24.40 12.05
CA LYS A 354 21.43 -23.04 11.97
C LYS A 354 21.42 -22.50 10.56
N LEU A 355 22.50 -22.70 9.79
CA LEU A 355 22.57 -22.26 8.41
C LEU A 355 21.58 -23.01 7.52
N LEU A 356 21.51 -24.36 7.66
CA LEU A 356 20.57 -25.20 6.95
C LEU A 356 19.11 -24.80 7.29
N TYR A 357 18.80 -24.61 8.56
CA TYR A 357 17.50 -24.15 9.02
C TYR A 357 17.11 -22.79 8.37
N ARG A 358 18.00 -21.79 8.44
CA ARG A 358 17.73 -20.47 7.83
C ARG A 358 17.56 -20.56 6.32
N GLY A 359 18.37 -21.35 5.62
CA GLY A 359 18.27 -21.53 4.18
C GLY A 359 16.96 -22.21 3.78
N THR A 360 16.60 -23.30 4.47
CA THR A 360 15.36 -24.03 4.20
C THR A 360 14.13 -23.16 4.48
N THR A 361 14.07 -22.52 5.65
CA THR A 361 12.94 -21.65 6.00
C THR A 361 12.86 -20.41 5.12
N TRP A 362 13.99 -19.87 4.61
CA TRP A 362 13.99 -18.82 3.61
C TRP A 362 13.33 -19.28 2.30
N VAL A 363 13.70 -20.44 1.76
CA VAL A 363 13.09 -20.99 0.55
C VAL A 363 11.58 -21.16 0.73
N PHE A 364 11.15 -21.77 1.84
CA PHE A 364 9.73 -21.94 2.15
C PHE A 364 9.01 -20.59 2.26
N THR A 365 9.57 -19.61 2.96
CA THR A 365 8.99 -18.28 3.11
C THR A 365 8.80 -17.62 1.74
N GLN A 366 9.82 -17.64 0.88
CA GLN A 366 9.75 -17.03 -0.45
C GLN A 366 8.72 -17.71 -1.35
N LEU A 367 8.61 -19.03 -1.30
CA LEU A 367 7.64 -19.77 -2.11
C LEU A 367 6.20 -19.62 -1.58
N ILE A 368 6.00 -19.57 -0.27
CA ILE A 368 4.69 -19.30 0.34
C ILE A 368 4.23 -17.89 -0.01
N VAL A 369 5.12 -16.89 0.11
CA VAL A 369 4.83 -15.50 -0.29
C VAL A 369 4.47 -15.46 -1.79
N ALA A 370 5.21 -16.18 -2.63
CA ALA A 370 4.93 -16.25 -4.06
C ALA A 370 3.53 -16.83 -4.33
N TYR A 371 3.18 -17.91 -3.67
CA TYR A 371 1.85 -18.53 -3.79
C TYR A 371 0.73 -17.56 -3.38
N ILE A 372 0.87 -16.93 -2.21
CA ILE A 372 -0.11 -15.98 -1.67
C ILE A 372 -0.30 -14.78 -2.61
N LEU A 373 0.79 -14.17 -3.09
CA LEU A 373 0.72 -13.02 -3.99
C LEU A 373 0.03 -13.37 -5.32
N VAL A 374 0.34 -14.52 -5.90
CA VAL A 374 -0.33 -15.00 -7.12
C VAL A 374 -1.82 -15.26 -6.83
N ALA A 375 -2.16 -15.83 -5.67
CA ALA A 375 -3.54 -16.07 -5.28
C ALA A 375 -4.33 -14.76 -5.14
N VAL A 376 -3.76 -13.76 -4.44
CA VAL A 376 -4.39 -12.43 -4.22
C VAL A 376 -4.66 -11.71 -5.54
N GLU A 377 -3.76 -11.82 -6.51
CA GLU A 377 -3.89 -11.20 -7.84
C GLU A 377 -4.86 -11.96 -8.78
N THR A 378 -5.28 -13.17 -8.40
CA THR A 378 -6.19 -13.98 -9.21
C THR A 378 -7.62 -13.47 -9.09
N GLU A 379 -8.21 -13.04 -10.19
CA GLU A 379 -9.58 -12.49 -10.22
C GLU A 379 -10.66 -13.58 -10.39
N SER A 380 -10.34 -14.62 -11.15
CA SER A 380 -11.28 -15.69 -11.54
C SER A 380 -11.24 -16.86 -10.56
N PHE A 381 -12.42 -17.34 -10.16
CA PHE A 381 -12.53 -18.55 -9.33
C PHE A 381 -11.95 -19.79 -10.01
N SER A 382 -12.12 -19.93 -11.31
CA SER A 382 -11.57 -21.05 -12.07
C SER A 382 -10.03 -21.06 -12.07
N MET A 383 -9.40 -19.90 -12.20
CA MET A 383 -7.94 -19.76 -12.10
C MET A 383 -7.44 -20.04 -10.68
N LEU A 384 -8.22 -19.68 -9.68
CA LEU A 384 -7.91 -20.01 -8.29
C LEU A 384 -7.96 -21.53 -8.03
N CYS A 385 -8.95 -22.23 -8.60
CA CYS A 385 -9.02 -23.68 -8.55
C CYS A 385 -7.81 -24.33 -9.24
N LEU A 386 -7.36 -23.80 -10.38
CA LEU A 386 -6.15 -24.27 -11.06
C LEU A 386 -4.89 -24.04 -10.20
N LEU A 387 -4.79 -22.90 -9.53
CA LEU A 387 -3.70 -22.65 -8.59
C LEU A 387 -3.74 -23.64 -7.42
N TRP A 388 -4.92 -23.89 -6.84
CA TRP A 388 -5.11 -24.83 -5.73
C TRP A 388 -4.77 -26.28 -6.13
N THR A 389 -5.14 -26.72 -7.31
CA THR A 389 -4.82 -28.07 -7.81
C THR A 389 -3.38 -28.21 -8.33
N SER A 390 -2.63 -27.10 -8.40
CA SER A 390 -1.23 -27.13 -8.81
C SER A 390 -0.31 -27.69 -7.72
N CYS A 391 0.85 -28.19 -8.11
CA CYS A 391 1.87 -28.67 -7.16
C CYS A 391 2.36 -27.58 -6.19
N SER A 392 2.15 -26.30 -6.50
CA SER A 392 2.55 -25.20 -5.62
C SER A 392 1.74 -25.16 -4.32
N SER A 393 0.53 -25.72 -4.28
CA SER A 393 -0.30 -25.80 -3.07
C SER A 393 0.26 -26.74 -2.01
N ILE A 394 1.18 -27.63 -2.36
CA ILE A 394 1.84 -28.52 -1.40
C ILE A 394 2.58 -27.73 -0.32
N LEU A 395 3.10 -26.55 -0.66
CA LEU A 395 3.85 -25.68 0.27
C LEU A 395 2.97 -25.08 1.36
N PRO A 396 1.86 -24.36 1.04
CA PRO A 396 0.97 -23.86 2.07
C PRO A 396 0.30 -24.99 2.84
N LEU A 397 -0.02 -26.13 2.21
CA LEU A 397 -0.60 -27.29 2.92
C LEU A 397 0.38 -27.89 3.91
N SER A 398 1.64 -28.13 3.52
CA SER A 398 2.67 -28.67 4.43
C SER A 398 2.93 -27.74 5.61
N TYR A 399 2.92 -26.42 5.39
CA TYR A 399 3.10 -25.43 6.43
C TYR A 399 1.88 -25.34 7.37
N SER A 400 0.66 -25.53 6.82
CA SER A 400 -0.57 -25.59 7.62
C SER A 400 -0.62 -26.80 8.57
N LEU A 401 0.04 -27.93 8.22
CA LEU A 401 0.13 -29.09 9.11
C LEU A 401 0.80 -28.75 10.44
N ALA A 402 1.65 -27.74 10.47
CA ALA A 402 2.25 -27.26 11.71
C ALA A 402 1.26 -26.64 12.71
N LEU A 403 0.05 -26.33 12.29
CA LEU A 403 -1.01 -25.89 13.19
C LEU A 403 -1.61 -27.05 13.99
N LEU A 404 -1.35 -28.30 13.57
CA LEU A 404 -1.78 -29.51 14.25
C LEU A 404 -0.78 -29.95 15.32
N LEU A 405 0.44 -29.42 15.30
CA LEU A 405 1.48 -29.60 16.32
C LEU A 405 1.35 -28.56 17.43
#